data_1ea578fd04de3d165fccb745adea597d
#
_entry.id   1ea578fd04de3d165fccb745adea597d
#
_cell.length_a   1.000
_cell.length_b   1.000
_cell.length_c   1.000
_cell.angle_alpha   90.00
_cell.angle_beta   90.00
_cell.angle_gamma   90.00
#
_symmetry.space_group_name_H-M   'P 1'
#
loop_
_entity.id
_entity.type
_entity.pdbx_description
1 polymer ?
#
loop_
_entity_poly.entity_id
_entity_poly.type
_entity_poly.pdbx_seq_one_letter_code
_entity_poly.pdbx_strand_id
1 'polypeptide(L)'
;MRFSLLDRRVERNGVLELARKHHVTIIAYSPLAQGLLNGRFHDQPQMVHNLSGYRKFMPDFRESNIKATQPLIDELKKIATAHQTTPAQIALSWVIQVHGDLVVAIPGATTVRQAEQNARAMRVKLSQVEVQHLDEVSLAIAKK
;
A
#
# COMPACT_ATOMS: atom_id res chain seq x y z
N MET A 1 2.08 -1.47 -13.55
CA MET A 1 0.84 -0.70 -13.22
C MET A 1 0.96 -0.13 -11.82
N ARG A 2 0.40 1.07 -11.54
CA ARG A 2 0.30 1.55 -10.15
C ARG A 2 -0.76 0.72 -9.42
N PHE A 3 -0.37 0.11 -8.31
CA PHE A 3 -1.30 -0.68 -7.50
C PHE A 3 -0.87 -0.67 -6.02
N SER A 4 -1.81 -0.34 -5.15
CA SER A 4 -1.65 -0.28 -3.70
C SER A 4 -3.02 -0.22 -3.02
N LEU A 5 -3.06 -0.28 -1.70
CA LEU A 5 -4.28 -0.02 -0.92
C LEU A 5 -4.92 1.36 -1.18
N LEU A 6 -4.17 2.33 -1.73
CA LEU A 6 -4.69 3.67 -2.08
C LEU A 6 -4.89 3.87 -3.59
N ASP A 7 -4.52 2.91 -4.42
CA ASP A 7 -4.75 2.95 -5.87
C ASP A 7 -5.19 1.59 -6.39
N ARG A 8 -6.50 1.45 -6.60
CA ARG A 8 -7.19 0.22 -6.96
C ARG A 8 -7.68 0.21 -8.42
N ARG A 9 -7.16 1.13 -9.25
CA ARG A 9 -7.65 1.29 -10.65
C ARG A 9 -7.46 0.06 -11.50
N VAL A 10 -6.37 -0.70 -11.31
CA VAL A 10 -6.08 -1.92 -12.06
C VAL A 10 -7.18 -2.98 -11.93
N GLU A 11 -7.94 -2.97 -10.85
CA GLU A 11 -9.03 -3.90 -10.59
C GLU A 11 -10.34 -3.54 -11.30
N ARG A 12 -10.46 -2.27 -11.73
CA ARG A 12 -11.70 -1.73 -12.30
C ARG A 12 -11.62 -1.44 -13.79
N ASN A 13 -10.41 -1.41 -14.36
CA ASN A 13 -10.17 -1.03 -15.75
C ASN A 13 -10.00 -2.23 -16.70
N GLY A 14 -10.31 -3.45 -16.24
CA GLY A 14 -10.21 -4.67 -17.02
C GLY A 14 -8.81 -5.28 -17.13
N VAL A 15 -7.76 -4.57 -16.67
CA VAL A 15 -6.36 -5.06 -16.77
C VAL A 15 -6.15 -6.31 -15.93
N LEU A 16 -6.70 -6.36 -14.71
CA LEU A 16 -6.58 -7.53 -13.84
C LEU A 16 -7.24 -8.77 -14.46
N GLU A 17 -8.40 -8.60 -15.07
CA GLU A 17 -9.12 -9.66 -15.75
C GLU A 17 -8.35 -10.20 -16.97
N LEU A 18 -7.84 -9.29 -17.81
CA LEU A 18 -7.01 -9.65 -18.96
C LEU A 18 -5.72 -10.35 -18.53
N ALA A 19 -5.05 -9.85 -17.49
CA ALA A 19 -3.84 -10.46 -16.96
C ALA A 19 -4.10 -11.90 -16.50
N ARG A 20 -5.22 -12.14 -15.81
CA ARG A 20 -5.62 -13.47 -15.36
C ARG A 20 -5.92 -14.39 -16.56
N LYS A 21 -6.67 -13.90 -17.55
CA LYS A 21 -7.06 -14.66 -18.75
C LYS A 21 -5.84 -15.08 -19.58
N HIS A 22 -4.82 -14.23 -19.65
CA HIS A 22 -3.64 -14.45 -20.49
C HIS A 22 -2.40 -14.90 -19.70
N HIS A 23 -2.54 -15.22 -18.41
CA HIS A 23 -1.44 -15.63 -17.53
C HIS A 23 -0.26 -14.63 -17.51
N VAL A 24 -0.58 -13.33 -17.52
CA VAL A 24 0.40 -12.24 -17.48
C VAL A 24 0.51 -11.70 -16.06
N THR A 25 1.71 -11.67 -15.51
CA THR A 25 1.96 -11.10 -14.18
C THR A 25 1.95 -9.57 -14.23
N ILE A 26 1.24 -8.96 -13.28
CA ILE A 26 1.20 -7.51 -13.10
C ILE A 26 2.37 -7.08 -12.21
N ILE A 27 3.22 -6.21 -12.71
CA ILE A 27 4.26 -5.56 -11.92
C ILE A 27 3.67 -4.30 -11.29
N ALA A 28 3.44 -4.34 -9.97
CA ALA A 28 2.88 -3.24 -9.18
C ALA A 28 3.99 -2.26 -8.77
N TYR A 29 3.99 -1.06 -9.36
CA TYR A 29 4.86 0.03 -8.91
C TYR A 29 4.13 0.93 -7.89
N SER A 30 4.89 1.65 -7.07
CA SER A 30 4.40 2.48 -5.96
C SER A 30 3.48 1.72 -4.97
N PRO A 31 3.80 0.49 -4.56
CA PRO A 31 2.93 -0.31 -3.71
C PRO A 31 2.72 0.30 -2.32
N LEU A 32 3.58 1.22 -1.90
CA LEU A 32 3.48 1.97 -0.63
C LEU A 32 2.91 3.39 -0.81
N ALA A 33 2.32 3.71 -1.96
CA ALA A 33 1.77 5.04 -2.26
C ALA A 33 2.76 6.18 -1.93
N GLN A 34 3.99 6.08 -2.47
CA GLN A 34 5.08 7.04 -2.24
C GLN A 34 5.47 7.21 -0.76
N GLY A 35 5.18 6.22 0.07
CA GLY A 35 5.49 6.19 1.49
C GLY A 35 4.34 6.61 2.40
N LEU A 36 3.16 6.93 1.89
CA LEU A 36 1.97 7.20 2.72
C LEU A 36 1.59 6.02 3.59
N LEU A 37 1.67 4.80 3.05
CA LEU A 37 1.26 3.57 3.76
C LEU A 37 2.26 3.11 4.83
N ASN A 38 3.34 3.87 5.10
CA ASN A 38 4.19 3.61 6.26
C ASN A 38 3.69 4.28 7.55
N GLY A 39 2.69 5.17 7.46
CA GLY A 39 2.05 5.85 8.58
C GLY A 39 2.78 7.09 9.09
N ARG A 40 4.01 7.39 8.67
CA ARG A 40 4.80 8.51 9.22
C ARG A 40 4.16 9.88 9.05
N PHE A 41 3.52 10.12 7.90
CA PHE A 41 2.82 11.38 7.62
C PHE A 41 1.53 11.54 8.43
N HIS A 42 0.97 10.44 8.89
CA HIS A 42 -0.20 10.42 9.78
C HIS A 42 0.20 10.67 11.23
N ASP A 43 1.34 10.11 11.67
CA ASP A 43 1.88 10.34 13.01
C ASP A 43 2.45 11.75 13.18
N GLN A 44 3.01 12.29 12.10
CA GLN A 44 3.68 13.60 12.08
C GLN A 44 3.21 14.42 10.86
N PRO A 45 1.97 14.95 10.86
CA PRO A 45 1.40 15.66 9.70
C PRO A 45 2.25 16.85 9.24
N GLN A 46 2.99 17.49 10.16
CA GLN A 46 3.89 18.58 9.83
C GLN A 46 5.01 18.20 8.86
N MET A 47 5.33 16.90 8.72
CA MET A 47 6.32 16.43 7.73
C MET A 47 5.91 16.72 6.29
N VAL A 48 4.61 16.88 6.03
CA VAL A 48 4.10 17.22 4.70
C VAL A 48 4.62 18.57 4.23
N HIS A 49 4.80 19.53 5.15
CA HIS A 49 5.31 20.86 4.82
C HIS A 49 6.80 20.84 4.39
N ASN A 50 7.53 19.80 4.79
CA ASN A 50 8.95 19.63 4.49
C ASN A 50 9.20 18.70 3.29
N LEU A 51 8.16 18.35 2.54
CA LEU A 51 8.31 17.53 1.34
C LEU A 51 9.10 18.29 0.27
N SER A 52 10.06 17.59 -0.34
CA SER A 52 10.86 18.09 -1.46
C SER A 52 10.48 17.41 -2.77
N GLY A 53 10.89 18.03 -3.88
CA GLY A 53 10.65 17.49 -5.19
C GLY A 53 9.17 17.43 -5.57
N TYR A 54 8.81 16.48 -6.43
CA TYR A 54 7.45 16.39 -7.00
C TYR A 54 6.37 16.00 -5.98
N ARG A 55 6.74 15.36 -4.87
CA ARG A 55 5.79 14.97 -3.80
C ARG A 55 5.03 16.15 -3.22
N LYS A 56 5.68 17.33 -3.16
CA LYS A 56 5.06 18.57 -2.69
C LYS A 56 3.80 18.95 -3.47
N PHE A 57 3.74 18.56 -4.74
CA PHE A 57 2.64 18.88 -5.66
C PHE A 57 1.60 17.75 -5.78
N MET A 58 1.85 16.59 -5.16
CA MET A 58 0.94 15.46 -5.25
C MET A 58 -0.28 15.67 -4.36
N PRO A 59 -1.50 15.49 -4.89
CA PRO A 59 -2.72 15.55 -4.10
C PRO A 59 -2.74 14.58 -2.92
N ASP A 60 -2.05 13.45 -3.07
CA ASP A 60 -1.97 12.38 -2.07
C ASP A 60 -1.42 12.89 -0.72
N PHE A 61 -0.55 13.92 -0.73
CA PHE A 61 0.07 14.51 0.46
C PHE A 61 -0.66 15.73 1.01
N ARG A 62 -1.82 16.09 0.48
CA ARG A 62 -2.64 17.15 1.07
C ARG A 62 -3.15 16.72 2.45
N GLU A 63 -3.26 17.65 3.36
CA GLU A 63 -3.73 17.41 4.72
C GLU A 63 -5.10 16.72 4.76
N SER A 64 -6.01 17.12 3.86
CA SER A 64 -7.33 16.50 3.71
C SER A 64 -7.23 15.02 3.35
N ASN A 65 -6.28 14.64 2.49
CA ASN A 65 -6.09 13.24 2.10
C ASN A 65 -5.41 12.42 3.21
N ILE A 66 -4.46 13.01 3.93
CA ILE A 66 -3.87 12.38 5.12
C ILE A 66 -4.96 12.05 6.15
N LYS A 67 -5.87 13.00 6.43
CA LYS A 67 -7.02 12.75 7.32
C LYS A 67 -7.96 11.69 6.78
N ALA A 68 -8.25 11.72 5.48
CA ALA A 68 -9.15 10.75 4.85
C ALA A 68 -8.60 9.31 4.86
N THR A 69 -7.29 9.15 4.81
CA THR A 69 -6.61 7.84 4.81
C THR A 69 -6.25 7.34 6.20
N GLN A 70 -6.46 8.14 7.26
CA GLN A 70 -6.16 7.76 8.64
C GLN A 70 -6.76 6.40 9.06
N PRO A 71 -8.04 6.09 8.77
CA PRO A 71 -8.61 4.80 9.17
C PRO A 71 -7.86 3.59 8.60
N LEU A 72 -7.36 3.68 7.37
CA LEU A 72 -6.57 2.62 6.77
C LEU A 72 -5.21 2.46 7.48
N ILE A 73 -4.58 3.56 7.83
CA ILE A 73 -3.30 3.54 8.56
C ILE A 73 -3.47 2.95 9.96
N ASP A 74 -4.57 3.25 10.63
CA ASP A 74 -4.87 2.70 11.96
C ASP A 74 -5.04 1.17 11.90
N GLU A 75 -5.75 0.66 10.88
CA GLU A 75 -5.86 -0.78 10.67
C GLU A 75 -4.53 -1.43 10.28
N LEU A 76 -3.74 -0.80 9.42
CA LEU A 76 -2.40 -1.29 9.10
C LEU A 76 -1.50 -1.38 10.35
N LYS A 77 -1.56 -0.40 11.25
CA LYS A 77 -0.82 -0.41 12.51
C LYS A 77 -1.28 -1.52 13.45
N LYS A 78 -2.59 -1.71 13.56
CA LYS A 78 -3.19 -2.77 14.38
C LYS A 78 -2.75 -4.17 13.94
N ILE A 79 -2.85 -4.45 12.63
CA ILE A 79 -2.42 -5.71 12.05
C ILE A 79 -0.89 -5.86 12.18
N ALA A 80 -0.13 -4.79 11.93
CA ALA A 80 1.32 -4.79 12.08
C ALA A 80 1.77 -5.16 13.49
N THR A 81 1.08 -4.66 14.52
CA THR A 81 1.33 -5.01 15.92
C THR A 81 1.10 -6.51 16.17
N ALA A 82 -0.01 -7.05 15.67
CA ALA A 82 -0.33 -8.49 15.82
C ALA A 82 0.71 -9.39 15.15
N HIS A 83 1.25 -8.98 14.01
CA HIS A 83 2.29 -9.70 13.26
C HIS A 83 3.73 -9.32 13.66
N GLN A 84 3.93 -8.48 14.67
CA GLN A 84 5.25 -7.98 15.10
C GLN A 84 6.08 -7.40 13.94
N THR A 85 5.44 -6.60 13.10
CA THR A 85 6.01 -6.04 11.86
C THR A 85 5.64 -4.56 11.70
N THR A 86 5.83 -4.00 10.53
CA THR A 86 5.54 -2.58 10.25
C THR A 86 4.31 -2.41 9.35
N PRO A 87 3.58 -1.28 9.41
CA PRO A 87 2.47 -0.98 8.51
C PRO A 87 2.85 -1.10 7.02
N ALA A 88 4.05 -0.68 6.65
CA ALA A 88 4.56 -0.81 5.29
C ALA A 88 4.67 -2.29 4.85
N GLN A 89 5.13 -3.17 5.74
CA GLN A 89 5.22 -4.60 5.44
C GLN A 89 3.84 -5.25 5.31
N ILE A 90 2.86 -4.85 6.13
CA ILE A 90 1.46 -5.29 5.97
C ILE A 90 0.89 -4.82 4.63
N ALA A 91 1.09 -3.55 4.25
CA ALA A 91 0.63 -3.02 2.98
C ALA A 91 1.25 -3.74 1.77
N LEU A 92 2.56 -4.06 1.82
CA LEU A 92 3.22 -4.85 0.79
C LEU A 92 2.72 -6.28 0.74
N SER A 93 2.55 -6.93 1.90
CA SER A 93 2.00 -8.28 1.99
C SER A 93 0.61 -8.38 1.41
N TRP A 94 -0.23 -7.37 1.65
CA TRP A 94 -1.55 -7.30 1.03
C TRP A 94 -1.46 -7.24 -0.50
N VAL A 95 -0.60 -6.37 -1.07
CA VAL A 95 -0.44 -6.23 -2.53
C VAL A 95 -0.06 -7.55 -3.20
N ILE A 96 0.84 -8.34 -2.59
CA ILE A 96 1.31 -9.60 -3.15
C ILE A 96 0.40 -10.80 -2.86
N GLN A 97 -0.59 -10.66 -1.97
CA GLN A 97 -1.47 -11.76 -1.58
C GLN A 97 -2.91 -11.61 -2.08
N VAL A 98 -3.39 -10.37 -2.26
CA VAL A 98 -4.81 -10.10 -2.58
C VAL A 98 -5.27 -10.75 -3.89
N HIS A 99 -4.38 -10.93 -4.85
CA HIS A 99 -4.68 -11.55 -6.16
C HIS A 99 -3.83 -12.81 -6.43
N GLY A 100 -3.27 -13.41 -5.38
CA GLY A 100 -2.39 -14.58 -5.50
C GLY A 100 -1.14 -14.28 -6.31
N ASP A 101 -0.71 -15.22 -7.15
CA ASP A 101 0.53 -15.13 -7.94
C ASP A 101 0.45 -14.15 -9.13
N LEU A 102 -0.68 -13.46 -9.29
CA LEU A 102 -0.88 -12.57 -10.44
C LEU A 102 -0.14 -11.24 -10.30
N VAL A 103 0.21 -10.84 -9.08
CA VAL A 103 0.81 -9.53 -8.81
C VAL A 103 2.14 -9.67 -8.09
N VAL A 104 3.16 -8.98 -8.60
CA VAL A 104 4.45 -8.79 -7.92
C VAL A 104 4.66 -7.31 -7.64
N ALA A 105 5.19 -6.98 -6.47
CA ALA A 105 5.43 -5.61 -6.05
C ALA A 105 6.90 -5.22 -6.26
N ILE A 106 7.12 -3.98 -6.72
CA ILE A 106 8.47 -3.39 -6.84
C ILE A 106 8.56 -2.15 -5.92
N PRO A 107 8.70 -2.35 -4.58
CA PRO A 107 8.85 -1.24 -3.64
C PRO A 107 10.23 -0.59 -3.79
N GLY A 108 10.26 0.75 -3.86
CA GLY A 108 11.51 1.50 -3.86
C GLY A 108 12.21 1.41 -2.49
N ALA A 109 13.56 1.41 -2.51
CA ALA A 109 14.38 1.50 -1.32
C ALA A 109 15.60 2.40 -1.59
N THR A 110 15.92 3.29 -0.65
CA THR A 110 17.09 4.18 -0.71
C THR A 110 18.13 3.83 0.36
N THR A 111 17.82 2.88 1.23
CA THR A 111 18.71 2.36 2.27
C THR A 111 18.63 0.85 2.34
N VAL A 112 19.73 0.22 2.80
CA VAL A 112 19.77 -1.24 3.04
C VAL A 112 18.64 -1.68 3.96
N ARG A 113 18.40 -0.95 5.06
CA ARG A 113 17.30 -1.22 5.99
C ARG A 113 15.94 -1.28 5.29
N GLN A 114 15.66 -0.35 4.38
CA GLN A 114 14.40 -0.35 3.61
C GLN A 114 14.31 -1.56 2.69
N ALA A 115 15.40 -1.91 2.00
CA ALA A 115 15.44 -3.10 1.13
C ALA A 115 15.16 -4.38 1.93
N GLU A 116 15.80 -4.55 3.09
CA GLU A 116 15.55 -5.68 3.98
C GLU A 116 14.11 -5.72 4.50
N GLN A 117 13.55 -4.58 4.90
CA GLN A 117 12.17 -4.50 5.35
C GLN A 117 11.18 -4.87 4.24
N ASN A 118 11.42 -4.38 3.02
CA ASN A 118 10.61 -4.72 1.86
C ASN A 118 10.68 -6.24 1.58
N ALA A 119 11.85 -6.84 1.61
CA ALA A 119 12.01 -8.28 1.41
C ALA A 119 11.32 -9.10 2.51
N ARG A 120 11.39 -8.66 3.77
CA ARG A 120 10.72 -9.33 4.90
C ARG A 120 9.20 -9.34 4.77
N ALA A 121 8.59 -8.42 4.02
CA ALA A 121 7.16 -8.41 3.77
C ALA A 121 6.66 -9.72 3.12
N MET A 122 7.51 -10.40 2.34
CA MET A 122 7.19 -11.70 1.72
C MET A 122 6.97 -12.83 2.75
N ARG A 123 7.47 -12.66 3.97
CA ARG A 123 7.32 -13.65 5.06
C ARG A 123 6.06 -13.44 5.89
N VAL A 124 5.44 -12.26 5.77
CA VAL A 124 4.20 -11.94 6.49
C VAL A 124 3.04 -12.59 5.73
N LYS A 125 2.37 -13.53 6.37
CA LYS A 125 1.18 -14.18 5.83
C LYS A 125 -0.05 -13.60 6.51
N LEU A 126 -0.80 -12.80 5.77
CA LEU A 126 -2.09 -12.28 6.21
C LEU A 126 -3.13 -13.40 6.13
N SER A 127 -4.00 -13.49 7.12
CA SER A 127 -5.18 -14.33 7.05
C SER A 127 -6.16 -13.77 6.01
N GLN A 128 -7.07 -14.61 5.50
CA GLN A 128 -8.12 -14.15 4.57
C GLN A 128 -8.97 -13.03 5.18
N VAL A 129 -9.24 -13.09 6.47
CA VAL A 129 -10.00 -12.06 7.19
C VAL A 129 -9.26 -10.72 7.18
N GLU A 130 -7.94 -10.72 7.41
CA GLU A 130 -7.13 -9.50 7.37
C GLU A 130 -7.03 -8.93 5.96
N VAL A 131 -6.84 -9.78 4.94
CA VAL A 131 -6.81 -9.34 3.53
C VAL A 131 -8.14 -8.70 3.16
N GLN A 132 -9.27 -9.37 3.48
CA GLN A 132 -10.60 -8.86 3.18
C GLN A 132 -10.90 -7.55 3.94
N HIS A 133 -10.55 -7.48 5.21
CA HIS A 133 -10.77 -6.29 6.01
C HIS A 133 -10.00 -5.07 5.46
N LEU A 134 -8.72 -5.24 5.11
CA LEU A 134 -7.94 -4.19 4.45
C LEU A 134 -8.51 -3.81 3.08
N ASP A 135 -9.05 -4.78 2.34
CA ASP A 135 -9.74 -4.57 1.08
C ASP A 135 -10.96 -3.65 1.26
N GLU A 136 -11.82 -3.95 2.22
CA GLU A 136 -13.03 -3.18 2.52
C GLU A 136 -12.71 -1.75 2.95
N VAL A 137 -11.75 -1.56 3.87
CA VAL A 137 -11.33 -0.23 4.34
C VAL A 137 -10.72 0.58 3.20
N SER A 138 -9.87 -0.06 2.38
CA SER A 138 -9.26 0.56 1.19
C SER A 138 -10.32 1.03 0.19
N LEU A 139 -11.31 0.18 -0.14
CA LEU A 139 -12.36 0.51 -1.08
C LEU A 139 -13.29 1.63 -0.58
N ALA A 140 -13.54 1.71 0.71
CA ALA A 140 -14.32 2.80 1.31
C ALA A 140 -13.65 4.16 1.13
N ILE A 141 -12.31 4.21 1.15
CA ILE A 141 -11.53 5.43 0.92
C ILE A 141 -11.47 5.78 -0.57
N ALA A 142 -11.28 4.79 -1.44
CA ALA A 142 -11.13 4.99 -2.88
C ALA A 142 -12.43 5.39 -3.62
N LYS A 143 -13.59 5.31 -2.94
CA LYS A 143 -14.90 5.74 -3.49
C LYS A 143 -15.21 7.22 -3.26
N LYS A 144 -14.37 7.93 -2.51
CA LYS A 144 -14.46 9.37 -2.28
C LYS A 144 -13.52 10.11 -3.24
#